data_5a16fdd876f424de29dcdd124513958c
#
_entry.id   5a16fdd876f424de29dcdd124513958c
#
_cell.length_a   1.000
_cell.length_b   1.000
_cell.length_c   1.000
_cell.angle_alpha   90.00
_cell.angle_beta   90.00
_cell.angle_gamma   90.00
#
_symmetry.space_group_name_H-M   'P 1'
#
loop_
_entity.id
_entity.type
_entity.pdbx_description
1 polymer ?
#
loop_
_entity_poly.entity_id
_entity_poly.type
_entity_poly.pdbx_seq_one_letter_code
_entity_poly.pdbx_strand_id
1 'polypeptide(L)'
;MNRRRISRNFGRFGSMALRLAFTLAAILLYYSPVLAASERPRAGQGVLFLRPAFPEQGEEIKSITLYETPGVERITVLDVARLPSLTPSVSAPSGGHAIAVTGTRGNWFRVAYDDAGREGWIEGRRFWSYFSWPDILVGRSVVLLPGLRVALTQLRLAPSDASRSLGLIPSEQRMRVLEIRAEWVRISSEGNLSGWFRWRDRDGKLLLAVEMESDPRAYR
;
A
#
# COMPACT_ATOMS: atom_id res chain seq x y z
N MET A 1 -9.66 87.56 8.86
CA MET A 1 -8.59 86.57 9.17
C MET A 1 -9.25 85.25 9.61
N ASN A 2 -9.44 84.27 8.72
CA ASN A 2 -10.25 83.15 9.00
C ASN A 2 -9.38 81.87 8.74
N ARG A 3 -8.91 81.20 9.77
CA ARG A 3 -8.14 79.97 9.68
C ARG A 3 -9.11 78.79 9.71
N ARG A 4 -9.28 78.13 8.60
CA ARG A 4 -9.99 76.82 8.49
C ARG A 4 -9.12 75.72 9.06
N ARG A 5 -9.60 74.99 10.07
CA ARG A 5 -9.06 73.72 10.56
C ARG A 5 -9.53 72.63 9.61
N ILE A 6 -8.57 71.92 8.98
CA ILE A 6 -8.81 70.70 8.28
C ILE A 6 -8.60 69.53 9.26
N SER A 7 -9.69 68.86 9.60
CA SER A 7 -9.63 67.66 10.46
C SER A 7 -9.24 66.45 9.58
N ARG A 8 -8.14 65.81 9.95
CA ARG A 8 -7.67 64.56 9.33
C ARG A 8 -8.36 63.39 9.99
N ASN A 9 -9.36 62.83 9.32
CA ASN A 9 -9.90 61.50 9.61
C ASN A 9 -9.17 60.44 8.74
N PHE A 10 -7.93 60.08 9.13
CA PHE A 10 -7.14 59.04 8.50
C PHE A 10 -6.70 58.02 9.55
N GLY A 11 -7.62 57.19 10.04
CA GLY A 11 -7.17 56.28 11.11
C GLY A 11 -8.02 55.03 11.34
N ARG A 12 -9.13 54.85 10.63
CA ARG A 12 -10.04 53.72 10.95
C ARG A 12 -10.15 52.60 9.89
N PHE A 13 -9.68 52.83 8.67
CA PHE A 13 -9.74 51.82 7.61
C PHE A 13 -8.56 50.85 7.57
N GLY A 14 -7.39 51.21 8.09
CA GLY A 14 -6.20 50.34 8.07
C GLY A 14 -6.26 49.15 9.04
N SER A 15 -6.95 49.29 10.17
CA SER A 15 -6.96 48.25 11.20
C SER A 15 -7.92 47.09 10.87
N MET A 16 -8.98 47.37 10.09
CA MET A 16 -9.97 46.36 9.73
C MET A 16 -9.48 45.46 8.59
N ALA A 17 -8.79 46.02 7.59
CA ALA A 17 -8.17 45.25 6.52
C ALA A 17 -7.05 44.33 7.00
N LEU A 18 -6.23 44.80 7.96
CA LEU A 18 -5.15 44.00 8.55
C LEU A 18 -5.68 42.82 9.39
N ARG A 19 -6.78 43.01 10.12
CA ARG A 19 -7.43 41.95 10.90
C ARG A 19 -8.08 40.89 10.01
N LEU A 20 -8.70 41.28 8.88
CA LEU A 20 -9.26 40.33 7.90
C LEU A 20 -8.14 39.51 7.22
N ALA A 21 -7.00 40.10 6.88
CA ALA A 21 -5.89 39.38 6.29
C ALA A 21 -5.28 38.34 7.26
N PHE A 22 -5.16 38.65 8.54
CA PHE A 22 -4.67 37.70 9.55
C PHE A 22 -5.65 36.54 9.82
N THR A 23 -6.96 36.78 9.79
CA THR A 23 -7.95 35.70 9.95
C THR A 23 -7.99 34.80 8.74
N LEU A 24 -7.85 35.31 7.51
CA LEU A 24 -7.79 34.50 6.28
C LEU A 24 -6.52 33.62 6.24
N ALA A 25 -5.36 34.17 6.64
CA ALA A 25 -4.11 33.42 6.72
C ALA A 25 -4.16 32.33 7.80
N ALA A 26 -4.80 32.55 8.93
CA ALA A 26 -4.99 31.55 9.97
C ALA A 26 -5.91 30.39 9.50
N ILE A 27 -6.97 30.67 8.76
CA ILE A 27 -7.88 29.67 8.20
C ILE A 27 -7.17 28.81 7.15
N LEU A 28 -6.32 29.39 6.30
CA LEU A 28 -5.53 28.65 5.31
C LEU A 28 -4.49 27.72 5.95
N LEU A 29 -3.96 28.03 7.12
CA LEU A 29 -3.07 27.16 7.88
C LEU A 29 -3.78 25.97 8.52
N TYR A 30 -5.07 26.10 8.84
CA TYR A 30 -5.89 24.98 9.35
C TYR A 30 -6.38 24.02 8.26
N TYR A 31 -6.42 24.44 7.00
CA TYR A 31 -6.75 23.59 5.85
C TYR A 31 -5.51 23.12 5.09
N SER A 32 -4.39 22.88 5.77
CA SER A 32 -3.35 22.07 5.17
C SER A 32 -3.97 20.70 4.93
N PRO A 33 -4.14 20.24 3.67
CA PRO A 33 -4.51 18.86 3.45
C PRO A 33 -3.38 18.03 4.06
N VAL A 34 -3.69 17.36 5.15
CA VAL A 34 -2.87 16.23 5.58
C VAL A 34 -2.93 15.30 4.37
N LEU A 35 -1.89 15.33 3.55
CA LEU A 35 -1.63 14.29 2.58
C LEU A 35 -1.58 13.01 3.42
N ALA A 36 -2.73 12.34 3.51
CA ALA A 36 -2.82 11.05 4.14
C ALA A 36 -1.77 10.21 3.43
N ALA A 37 -0.65 9.97 4.09
CA ALA A 37 0.34 9.05 3.60
C ALA A 37 -0.44 7.76 3.35
N SER A 38 -0.53 7.36 2.08
CA SER A 38 -1.28 6.18 1.68
C SER A 38 -0.88 5.04 2.60
N GLU A 39 -1.84 4.55 3.37
CA GLU A 39 -1.52 3.54 4.38
C GLU A 39 -1.02 2.31 3.65
N ARG A 40 0.21 1.90 3.96
CA ARG A 40 0.83 0.74 3.32
C ARG A 40 0.03 -0.52 3.66
N PRO A 41 -0.29 -1.37 2.66
CA PRO A 41 -1.11 -2.54 2.88
C PRO A 41 -0.38 -3.60 3.72
N ARG A 42 -1.15 -4.35 4.50
CA ARG A 42 -0.64 -5.52 5.22
C ARG A 42 -0.44 -6.68 4.25
N ALA A 43 0.69 -7.35 4.36
CA ALA A 43 1.08 -8.44 3.46
C ALA A 43 0.28 -9.74 3.66
N GLY A 44 -0.11 -10.07 4.89
CA GLY A 44 -0.67 -11.38 5.20
C GLY A 44 0.32 -12.54 4.97
N GLN A 45 -0.19 -13.71 4.57
CA GLN A 45 0.59 -14.91 4.25
C GLN A 45 0.87 -15.06 2.75
N GLY A 46 0.08 -14.38 1.90
CA GLY A 46 0.19 -14.42 0.46
C GLY A 46 -0.83 -13.51 -0.20
N VAL A 47 -0.95 -13.63 -1.51
CA VAL A 47 -1.80 -12.78 -2.35
C VAL A 47 -2.78 -13.64 -3.13
N LEU A 48 -4.04 -13.26 -3.12
CA LEU A 48 -5.06 -13.80 -3.99
C LEU A 48 -5.39 -12.79 -5.09
N PHE A 49 -5.23 -13.22 -6.34
CA PHE A 49 -5.62 -12.46 -7.51
C PHE A 49 -7.04 -12.83 -7.91
N LEU A 50 -7.94 -11.89 -7.75
CA LEU A 50 -9.33 -12.01 -8.16
C LEU A 50 -9.43 -11.64 -9.63
N ARG A 51 -9.70 -12.63 -10.48
CA ARG A 51 -9.85 -12.42 -11.93
C ARG A 51 -11.27 -12.73 -12.37
N PRO A 52 -11.80 -12.01 -13.35
CA PRO A 52 -13.06 -12.36 -13.98
C PRO A 52 -12.94 -13.70 -14.72
N ALA A 53 -14.04 -14.43 -14.83
CA ALA A 53 -14.08 -15.70 -15.56
C ALA A 53 -13.78 -15.51 -17.05
N PHE A 54 -14.24 -14.40 -17.61
CA PHE A 54 -14.11 -14.06 -19.04
C PHE A 54 -13.64 -12.61 -19.19
N PRO A 55 -12.33 -12.32 -18.99
CA PRO A 55 -11.81 -10.95 -19.07
C PRO A 55 -12.02 -10.31 -20.45
N GLU A 56 -12.02 -11.12 -21.51
CA GLU A 56 -12.25 -10.66 -22.90
C GLU A 56 -13.67 -10.14 -23.12
N GLN A 57 -14.63 -10.55 -22.31
CA GLN A 57 -16.03 -10.09 -22.37
C GLN A 57 -16.29 -8.87 -21.46
N GLY A 58 -15.26 -8.33 -20.80
CA GLY A 58 -15.39 -7.22 -19.88
C GLY A 58 -16.18 -7.55 -18.61
N GLU A 59 -16.30 -8.84 -18.27
CA GLU A 59 -16.99 -9.28 -17.05
C GLU A 59 -16.16 -8.93 -15.82
N GLU A 60 -16.69 -8.05 -14.97
CA GLU A 60 -16.10 -7.72 -13.68
C GLU A 60 -16.69 -8.58 -12.56
N ILE A 61 -15.84 -8.99 -11.63
CA ILE A 61 -16.32 -9.61 -10.39
C ILE A 61 -16.89 -8.50 -9.51
N LYS A 62 -18.21 -8.36 -9.52
CA LYS A 62 -18.88 -7.26 -8.78
C LYS A 62 -18.94 -7.52 -7.28
N SER A 63 -19.18 -8.77 -6.88
CA SER A 63 -19.39 -9.06 -5.46
C SER A 63 -18.85 -10.42 -5.02
N ILE A 64 -18.49 -10.50 -3.75
CA ILE A 64 -18.10 -11.71 -3.04
C ILE A 64 -18.91 -11.87 -1.76
N THR A 65 -19.16 -13.11 -1.36
CA THR A 65 -19.77 -13.45 -0.08
C THR A 65 -18.68 -13.73 0.95
N LEU A 66 -18.80 -13.10 2.10
CA LEU A 66 -17.93 -13.30 3.26
C LEU A 66 -18.60 -14.16 4.31
N TYR A 67 -17.83 -15.05 4.91
CA TYR A 67 -18.27 -15.97 5.96
C TYR A 67 -17.38 -15.80 7.20
N GLU A 68 -17.97 -16.00 8.37
CA GLU A 68 -17.23 -16.07 9.64
C GLU A 68 -16.48 -17.40 9.75
N THR A 69 -17.17 -18.46 9.35
CA THR A 69 -16.61 -19.81 9.22
C THR A 69 -16.90 -20.33 7.82
N PRO A 70 -15.92 -20.99 7.15
CA PRO A 70 -16.08 -21.48 5.79
C PRO A 70 -17.39 -22.24 5.56
N GLY A 71 -18.26 -21.68 4.71
CA GLY A 71 -19.53 -22.29 4.30
C GLY A 71 -20.65 -22.36 5.34
N VAL A 72 -20.44 -21.83 6.56
CA VAL A 72 -21.44 -21.99 7.65
C VAL A 72 -22.18 -20.69 7.90
N GLU A 73 -21.49 -19.66 8.37
CA GLU A 73 -22.10 -18.40 8.78
C GLU A 73 -21.70 -17.26 7.86
N ARG A 74 -22.69 -16.72 7.16
CA ARG A 74 -22.50 -15.61 6.24
C ARG A 74 -22.47 -14.28 6.99
N ILE A 75 -21.37 -13.52 6.85
CA ILE A 75 -21.26 -12.17 7.41
C ILE A 75 -22.00 -11.17 6.51
N THR A 76 -21.64 -11.11 5.23
CA THR A 76 -22.17 -10.10 4.29
C THR A 76 -21.80 -10.46 2.83
N VAL A 77 -22.33 -9.67 1.91
CA VAL A 77 -21.87 -9.62 0.51
C VAL A 77 -21.27 -8.24 0.28
N LEU A 78 -20.05 -8.19 -0.21
CA LEU A 78 -19.34 -6.95 -0.51
C LEU A 78 -19.02 -6.84 -2.00
N ASP A 79 -18.98 -5.60 -2.46
CA ASP A 79 -18.36 -5.28 -3.73
C ASP A 79 -16.85 -5.49 -3.64
N VAL A 80 -16.26 -6.14 -4.65
CA VAL A 80 -14.81 -6.40 -4.72
C VAL A 80 -14.00 -5.12 -4.65
N ALA A 81 -14.49 -4.03 -5.24
CA ALA A 81 -13.83 -2.73 -5.21
C ALA A 81 -13.68 -2.13 -3.80
N ARG A 82 -14.45 -2.64 -2.82
CA ARG A 82 -14.38 -2.22 -1.42
C ARG A 82 -13.38 -3.01 -0.58
N LEU A 83 -12.82 -4.08 -1.12
CA LEU A 83 -11.80 -4.85 -0.41
C LEU A 83 -10.48 -4.07 -0.37
N PRO A 84 -9.77 -4.11 0.76
CA PRO A 84 -8.41 -3.56 0.83
C PRO A 84 -7.51 -4.19 -0.24
N SER A 85 -7.01 -3.36 -1.15
CA SER A 85 -6.19 -3.80 -2.28
C SER A 85 -4.70 -3.71 -1.97
N LEU A 86 -3.93 -4.65 -2.51
CA LEU A 86 -2.47 -4.58 -2.52
C LEU A 86 -1.92 -3.73 -3.68
N THR A 87 -2.77 -3.33 -4.62
CA THR A 87 -2.37 -2.43 -5.71
C THR A 87 -2.12 -0.99 -5.16
N PRO A 88 -1.04 -0.28 -5.53
CA PRO A 88 -0.07 -0.63 -6.59
C PRO A 88 1.14 -1.45 -6.11
N SER A 89 1.21 -1.84 -4.83
CA SER A 89 2.38 -2.56 -4.30
C SER A 89 2.58 -3.94 -4.97
N VAL A 90 1.48 -4.56 -5.38
CA VAL A 90 1.50 -5.81 -6.14
C VAL A 90 0.64 -5.61 -7.38
N SER A 91 1.27 -5.52 -8.54
CA SER A 91 0.57 -5.40 -9.82
C SER A 91 0.13 -6.78 -10.29
N ALA A 92 -1.18 -6.96 -10.48
CA ALA A 92 -1.73 -8.20 -11.01
C ALA A 92 -1.46 -8.30 -12.52
N PRO A 93 -1.00 -9.46 -13.01
CA PRO A 93 -1.02 -9.72 -14.44
C PRO A 93 -2.47 -9.64 -14.95
N SER A 94 -2.71 -8.98 -16.07
CA SER A 94 -4.04 -8.89 -16.69
C SER A 94 -5.11 -8.11 -15.90
N GLY A 95 -4.72 -7.18 -15.02
CA GLY A 95 -5.66 -6.23 -14.41
C GLY A 95 -6.58 -6.78 -13.32
N GLY A 96 -6.27 -7.92 -12.71
CA GLY A 96 -7.03 -8.47 -11.58
C GLY A 96 -6.87 -7.64 -10.29
N HIS A 97 -7.81 -7.82 -9.36
CA HIS A 97 -7.75 -7.22 -8.03
C HIS A 97 -6.89 -8.09 -7.10
N ALA A 98 -5.80 -7.53 -6.55
CA ALA A 98 -4.88 -8.23 -5.66
C ALA A 98 -5.25 -7.95 -4.20
N ILE A 99 -5.52 -8.99 -3.41
CA ILE A 99 -5.84 -8.88 -1.99
C ILE A 99 -4.93 -9.74 -1.12
N ALA A 100 -4.68 -9.27 0.11
CA ALA A 100 -3.89 -10.04 1.07
C ALA A 100 -4.69 -11.19 1.65
N VAL A 101 -4.08 -12.37 1.73
CA VAL A 101 -4.61 -13.56 2.38
C VAL A 101 -3.93 -13.73 3.73
N THR A 102 -4.71 -13.83 4.81
CA THR A 102 -4.21 -14.00 6.17
C THR A 102 -4.29 -15.45 6.66
N GLY A 103 -5.00 -16.30 5.94
CA GLY A 103 -5.10 -17.72 6.22
C GLY A 103 -5.73 -18.50 5.07
N THR A 104 -5.47 -19.81 5.03
CA THR A 104 -6.03 -20.73 4.02
C THR A 104 -6.60 -21.97 4.68
N ARG A 105 -7.73 -22.49 4.17
CA ARG A 105 -8.33 -23.75 4.61
C ARG A 105 -9.01 -24.44 3.42
N GLY A 106 -8.33 -25.44 2.82
CA GLY A 106 -8.80 -26.03 1.57
C GLY A 106 -8.92 -24.97 0.49
N ASN A 107 -10.12 -24.84 -0.09
CA ASN A 107 -10.42 -23.83 -1.13
C ASN A 107 -10.93 -22.51 -0.53
N TRP A 108 -10.69 -22.23 0.75
CA TRP A 108 -11.13 -21.02 1.44
C TRP A 108 -9.94 -20.14 1.80
N PHE A 109 -10.13 -18.83 1.60
CA PHE A 109 -9.13 -17.81 1.87
C PHE A 109 -9.68 -16.84 2.92
N ARG A 110 -8.90 -16.61 3.97
CA ARG A 110 -9.20 -15.60 4.98
C ARG A 110 -8.58 -14.29 4.54
N VAL A 111 -9.39 -13.25 4.47
CA VAL A 111 -8.99 -11.93 3.95
C VAL A 111 -9.52 -10.82 4.86
N ALA A 112 -8.79 -9.71 4.95
CA ALA A 112 -9.33 -8.49 5.51
C ALA A 112 -10.39 -7.92 4.56
N TYR A 113 -11.54 -7.52 5.08
CA TYR A 113 -12.63 -7.01 4.25
C TYR A 113 -12.91 -5.51 4.45
N ASP A 114 -12.19 -4.86 5.36
CA ASP A 114 -12.25 -3.42 5.56
C ASP A 114 -10.92 -2.85 6.06
N ASP A 115 -10.85 -1.51 6.12
CA ASP A 115 -9.67 -0.77 6.56
C ASP A 115 -9.37 -0.93 8.06
N ALA A 116 -10.36 -1.34 8.86
CA ALA A 116 -10.16 -1.69 10.27
C ALA A 116 -9.47 -3.04 10.45
N GLY A 117 -9.32 -3.82 9.37
CA GLY A 117 -8.67 -5.11 9.36
C GLY A 117 -9.55 -6.24 9.90
N ARG A 118 -10.89 -6.08 9.89
CA ARG A 118 -11.80 -7.18 10.17
C ARG A 118 -11.68 -8.24 9.08
N GLU A 119 -11.71 -9.50 9.47
CA GLU A 119 -11.43 -10.62 8.57
C GLU A 119 -12.66 -11.49 8.36
N GLY A 120 -12.73 -12.10 7.20
CA GLY A 120 -13.73 -13.08 6.85
C GLY A 120 -13.20 -14.08 5.83
N TRP A 121 -13.90 -15.19 5.67
CA TRP A 121 -13.56 -16.24 4.74
C TRP A 121 -14.32 -16.04 3.42
N ILE A 122 -13.60 -16.21 2.30
CA ILE A 122 -14.16 -16.26 0.94
C ILE A 122 -13.85 -17.61 0.30
N GLU A 123 -14.78 -18.13 -0.45
CA GLU A 123 -14.57 -19.36 -1.23
C GLU A 123 -13.80 -19.05 -2.51
N GLY A 124 -12.73 -19.81 -2.76
CA GLY A 124 -11.93 -19.69 -3.97
C GLY A 124 -12.70 -20.06 -5.23
N ARG A 125 -12.52 -19.32 -6.29
CA ARG A 125 -13.11 -19.58 -7.61
C ARG A 125 -12.05 -20.11 -8.58
N ARG A 126 -12.48 -20.88 -9.59
CA ARG A 126 -11.60 -21.54 -10.56
C ARG A 126 -10.59 -20.58 -11.23
N PHE A 127 -10.96 -19.34 -11.44
CA PHE A 127 -10.12 -18.35 -12.15
C PHE A 127 -9.28 -17.50 -11.19
N TRP A 128 -9.39 -17.71 -9.89
CA TRP A 128 -8.59 -17.03 -8.89
C TRP A 128 -7.29 -17.79 -8.66
N SER A 129 -6.22 -17.05 -8.46
CA SER A 129 -4.90 -17.62 -8.24
C SER A 129 -4.32 -17.12 -6.93
N TYR A 130 -3.96 -18.05 -6.06
CA TYR A 130 -3.25 -17.77 -4.82
C TYR A 130 -1.77 -18.02 -5.00
N PHE A 131 -0.95 -17.09 -4.49
CA PHE A 131 0.50 -17.21 -4.44
C PHE A 131 0.99 -16.85 -3.05
N SER A 132 1.93 -17.66 -2.54
CA SER A 132 2.66 -17.31 -1.32
C SER A 132 3.66 -16.19 -1.60
N TRP A 133 4.12 -15.49 -0.56
CA TRP A 133 5.12 -14.44 -0.76
C TRP A 133 6.45 -14.94 -1.36
N PRO A 134 6.98 -16.14 -1.01
CA PRO A 134 8.10 -16.70 -1.73
C PRO A 134 7.88 -16.81 -3.24
N ASP A 135 6.70 -17.26 -3.67
CA ASP A 135 6.37 -17.42 -5.10
C ASP A 135 6.29 -16.06 -5.82
N ILE A 136 5.89 -15.02 -5.10
CA ILE A 136 5.77 -13.66 -5.64
C ILE A 136 7.12 -12.95 -5.69
N LEU A 137 7.97 -13.14 -4.68
CA LEU A 137 9.16 -12.31 -4.49
C LEU A 137 10.42 -12.92 -5.09
N VAL A 138 10.66 -14.23 -4.89
CA VAL A 138 11.93 -14.84 -5.28
C VAL A 138 12.11 -14.82 -6.80
N GLY A 139 13.27 -14.33 -7.23
CA GLY A 139 13.62 -14.18 -8.63
C GLY A 139 13.03 -12.95 -9.32
N ARG A 140 12.16 -12.18 -8.63
CA ARG A 140 11.51 -10.99 -9.21
C ARG A 140 12.27 -9.70 -8.92
N SER A 141 12.01 -8.72 -9.75
CA SER A 141 12.47 -7.34 -9.53
C SER A 141 11.51 -6.60 -8.62
N VAL A 142 12.06 -5.88 -7.65
CA VAL A 142 11.31 -5.10 -6.67
C VAL A 142 11.90 -3.70 -6.55
N VAL A 143 11.07 -2.76 -6.11
CA VAL A 143 11.48 -1.40 -5.74
C VAL A 143 10.93 -1.06 -4.36
N LEU A 144 11.55 -0.11 -3.66
CA LEU A 144 11.02 0.38 -2.40
C LEU A 144 9.71 1.15 -2.62
N LEU A 145 8.77 1.00 -1.70
CA LEU A 145 7.59 1.87 -1.68
C LEU A 145 8.01 3.32 -1.38
N PRO A 146 7.35 4.31 -1.98
CA PRO A 146 7.66 5.71 -1.72
C PRO A 146 7.32 6.12 -0.28
N GLY A 147 7.99 7.15 0.24
CA GLY A 147 7.71 7.72 1.55
C GLY A 147 8.14 6.89 2.76
N LEU A 148 8.98 5.88 2.58
CA LEU A 148 9.53 5.11 3.70
C LEU A 148 10.47 5.95 4.55
N ARG A 149 10.38 5.78 5.87
CA ARG A 149 11.36 6.37 6.80
C ARG A 149 12.73 5.71 6.58
N VAL A 150 13.81 6.49 6.68
CA VAL A 150 15.20 6.05 6.48
C VAL A 150 15.55 4.78 7.29
N ALA A 151 15.01 4.65 8.49
CA ALA A 151 15.22 3.45 9.31
C ALA A 151 14.69 2.14 8.65
N LEU A 152 13.72 2.27 7.74
CA LEU A 152 13.13 1.14 7.01
C LEU A 152 13.79 0.85 5.66
N THR A 153 14.79 1.64 5.24
CA THR A 153 15.50 1.47 3.95
C THR A 153 16.91 0.92 4.13
N GLN A 154 17.24 0.41 5.33
CA GLN A 154 18.58 -0.09 5.64
C GLN A 154 18.82 -1.47 5.06
N LEU A 155 19.91 -1.59 4.31
CA LEU A 155 20.47 -2.87 3.89
C LEU A 155 21.37 -3.43 4.98
N ARG A 156 21.30 -4.72 5.25
CA ARG A 156 22.03 -5.38 6.34
C ARG A 156 22.84 -6.57 5.85
N LEU A 157 23.90 -6.89 6.59
CA LEU A 157 24.78 -8.04 6.30
C LEU A 157 24.07 -9.38 6.53
N ALA A 158 23.16 -9.47 7.50
CA ALA A 158 22.40 -10.68 7.84
C ALA A 158 20.92 -10.32 8.11
N PRO A 159 19.97 -11.28 8.05
CA PRO A 159 18.53 -11.06 8.25
C PRO A 159 18.19 -10.82 9.73
N SER A 160 18.68 -9.72 10.28
CA SER A 160 18.48 -9.33 11.68
C SER A 160 18.61 -7.81 11.85
N ASP A 161 17.78 -7.22 12.70
CA ASP A 161 17.87 -5.80 13.06
C ASP A 161 19.18 -5.44 13.79
N ALA A 162 19.78 -6.42 14.50
CA ALA A 162 21.06 -6.25 15.17
C ALA A 162 22.26 -6.38 14.23
N SER A 163 22.06 -6.83 12.99
CA SER A 163 23.14 -7.00 12.02
C SER A 163 23.68 -5.65 11.55
N ARG A 164 24.98 -5.65 11.21
CA ARG A 164 25.66 -4.46 10.69
C ARG A 164 24.93 -3.92 9.45
N SER A 165 24.70 -2.60 9.44
CA SER A 165 24.20 -1.92 8.26
C SER A 165 25.28 -1.84 7.19
N LEU A 166 24.92 -2.14 5.94
CA LEU A 166 25.77 -2.01 4.75
C LEU A 166 25.54 -0.68 4.03
N GLY A 167 24.49 0.06 4.40
CA GLY A 167 24.09 1.30 3.77
C GLY A 167 22.57 1.43 3.65
N LEU A 168 22.13 2.41 2.87
CA LEU A 168 20.74 2.65 2.55
C LEU A 168 20.46 2.19 1.11
N ILE A 169 19.26 1.67 0.90
CA ILE A 169 18.76 1.38 -0.44
C ILE A 169 18.20 2.70 -1.01
N PRO A 170 18.70 3.17 -2.17
CA PRO A 170 18.14 4.34 -2.85
C PRO A 170 16.67 4.08 -3.22
N SER A 171 15.84 5.15 -3.13
CA SER A 171 14.47 5.13 -3.65
C SER A 171 14.53 4.80 -5.15
N GLU A 172 13.60 4.13 -5.73
CA GLU A 172 13.52 3.80 -7.16
C GLU A 172 14.58 2.81 -7.69
N GLN A 173 15.54 2.39 -6.85
CA GLN A 173 16.49 1.36 -7.27
C GLN A 173 15.78 0.04 -7.48
N ARG A 174 15.88 -0.52 -8.70
CA ARG A 174 15.43 -1.88 -8.99
C ARG A 174 16.41 -2.89 -8.38
N MET A 175 15.85 -3.86 -7.68
CA MET A 175 16.60 -4.91 -6.99
C MET A 175 15.99 -6.25 -7.31
N ARG A 176 16.81 -7.27 -7.47
CA ARG A 176 16.36 -8.64 -7.64
C ARG A 176 16.33 -9.35 -6.29
N VAL A 177 15.24 -10.02 -5.97
CA VAL A 177 15.14 -10.86 -4.78
C VAL A 177 15.76 -12.21 -5.07
N LEU A 178 16.74 -12.60 -4.27
CA LEU A 178 17.46 -13.88 -4.40
C LEU A 178 16.91 -14.94 -3.44
N GLU A 179 16.51 -14.53 -2.26
CA GLU A 179 16.12 -15.42 -1.16
C GLU A 179 15.15 -14.70 -0.21
N ILE A 180 14.28 -15.45 0.45
CA ILE A 180 13.38 -14.96 1.50
C ILE A 180 13.56 -15.77 2.77
N ARG A 181 13.65 -15.08 3.92
CA ARG A 181 13.66 -15.66 5.28
C ARG A 181 12.78 -14.83 6.20
N ALA A 182 11.63 -15.36 6.56
CA ALA A 182 10.62 -14.66 7.37
C ALA A 182 10.31 -13.24 6.80
N GLU A 183 10.61 -12.18 7.55
CA GLU A 183 10.39 -10.78 7.11
C GLU A 183 11.54 -10.21 6.27
N TRP A 184 12.54 -11.00 5.93
CA TRP A 184 13.74 -10.54 5.25
C TRP A 184 13.86 -11.14 3.85
N VAL A 185 14.33 -10.32 2.91
CA VAL A 185 14.75 -10.77 1.59
C VAL A 185 16.23 -10.45 1.39
N ARG A 186 16.92 -11.37 0.75
CA ARG A 186 18.26 -11.08 0.23
C ARG A 186 18.10 -10.51 -1.17
N ILE A 187 18.65 -9.33 -1.37
CA ILE A 187 18.57 -8.62 -2.64
C ILE A 187 19.93 -8.46 -3.29
N SER A 188 19.92 -8.28 -4.61
CA SER A 188 21.06 -7.79 -5.40
C SER A 188 20.59 -6.75 -6.40
N SER A 189 21.46 -5.81 -6.76
CA SER A 189 21.22 -4.82 -7.81
C SER A 189 22.40 -4.77 -8.78
N GLU A 190 22.19 -4.15 -9.93
CA GLU A 190 23.21 -3.98 -10.98
C GLU A 190 24.44 -3.18 -10.50
N GLY A 191 24.28 -2.35 -9.44
CA GLY A 191 25.36 -1.57 -8.82
C GLY A 191 26.14 -2.33 -7.74
N ASN A 192 26.19 -3.67 -7.76
CA ASN A 192 26.84 -4.53 -6.76
C ASN A 192 26.33 -4.36 -5.31
N LEU A 193 25.15 -3.72 -5.14
CA LEU A 193 24.48 -3.68 -3.85
C LEU A 193 23.92 -5.08 -3.55
N SER A 194 24.39 -5.73 -2.48
CA SER A 194 23.86 -7.03 -2.05
C SER A 194 23.79 -7.09 -0.54
N GLY A 195 22.69 -7.64 -0.04
CA GLY A 195 22.47 -7.79 1.39
C GLY A 195 21.04 -8.15 1.73
N TRP A 196 20.71 -8.05 3.00
CA TRP A 196 19.40 -8.36 3.53
C TRP A 196 18.59 -7.10 3.79
N PHE A 197 17.34 -7.11 3.39
CA PHE A 197 16.39 -6.03 3.56
C PHE A 197 15.05 -6.58 4.08
N ARG A 198 14.34 -5.84 4.95
CA ARG A 198 12.97 -6.20 5.35
C ARG A 198 12.01 -5.93 4.20
N TRP A 199 11.26 -6.94 3.77
CA TRP A 199 10.20 -6.75 2.76
C TRP A 199 8.86 -6.31 3.38
N ARG A 200 8.67 -6.57 4.66
CA ARG A 200 7.57 -6.05 5.47
C ARG A 200 8.09 -5.57 6.83
N ASP A 201 7.41 -4.58 7.42
CA ASP A 201 7.76 -4.09 8.74
C ASP A 201 7.21 -4.99 9.87
N ARG A 202 7.39 -4.55 11.12
CA ARG A 202 6.96 -5.30 12.31
C ARG A 202 5.43 -5.39 12.43
N ASP A 203 4.70 -4.47 11.80
CA ASP A 203 3.23 -4.46 11.73
C ASP A 203 2.71 -5.27 10.55
N GLY A 204 3.59 -5.93 9.81
CA GLY A 204 3.29 -6.73 8.62
C GLY A 204 2.98 -5.90 7.37
N LYS A 205 3.26 -4.60 7.35
CA LYS A 205 3.01 -3.72 6.20
C LYS A 205 4.14 -3.82 5.19
N LEU A 206 3.79 -3.88 3.91
CA LEU A 206 4.75 -3.96 2.80
C LEU A 206 5.71 -2.77 2.78
N LEU A 207 6.97 -3.03 2.44
CA LEU A 207 8.03 -2.04 2.24
C LEU A 207 8.49 -1.95 0.78
N LEU A 208 8.04 -2.86 -0.06
CA LEU A 208 8.42 -2.93 -1.46
C LEU A 208 7.20 -3.13 -2.36
N ALA A 209 7.37 -2.74 -3.62
CA ALA A 209 6.46 -3.07 -4.70
C ALA A 209 7.10 -4.11 -5.62
N VAL A 210 6.29 -5.00 -6.14
CA VAL A 210 6.67 -6.04 -7.10
C VAL A 210 5.78 -5.97 -8.32
N GLU A 211 6.39 -5.97 -9.51
CA GLU A 211 5.69 -6.13 -10.77
C GLU A 211 5.62 -7.61 -11.10
N MET A 212 4.41 -8.15 -11.15
CA MET A 212 4.19 -9.50 -11.66
C MET A 212 4.17 -9.43 -13.19
N GLU A 213 5.27 -9.82 -13.82
CA GLU A 213 5.25 -10.06 -15.25
C GLU A 213 4.22 -11.15 -15.57
N SER A 214 3.48 -10.96 -16.66
CA SER A 214 2.59 -11.99 -17.18
C SER A 214 3.45 -13.19 -17.59
N ASP A 215 3.56 -14.20 -16.72
CA ASP A 215 4.20 -15.45 -17.06
C ASP A 215 3.24 -16.27 -17.94
N PRO A 216 3.57 -16.47 -19.22
CA PRO A 216 2.72 -17.26 -20.12
C PRO A 216 2.54 -18.71 -19.64
N ARG A 217 3.37 -19.18 -18.70
CA ARG A 217 3.33 -20.56 -18.17
C ARG A 217 2.40 -20.73 -16.97
N ALA A 218 1.95 -19.65 -16.33
CA ALA A 218 1.03 -19.71 -15.19
C ALA A 218 -0.41 -20.12 -15.59
N TYR A 219 -0.65 -20.39 -16.88
CA TYR A 219 -1.98 -20.66 -17.46
C TYR A 219 -2.12 -22.08 -18.06
N ARG A 220 -1.19 -23.00 -17.77
CA ARG A 220 -1.28 -24.39 -18.21
C ARG A 220 -1.72 -25.35 -17.13
#